data_f4ad7347e9db151c6cb5c3822dbf1367
#
_entry.id   f4ad7347e9db151c6cb5c3822dbf1367
#
_cell.length_a   1.000
_cell.length_b   1.000
_cell.length_c   1.000
_cell.angle_alpha   90.00
_cell.angle_beta   90.00
_cell.angle_gamma   90.00
#
_symmetry.space_group_name_H-M   'P 1'
#
loop_
_entity.id
_entity.type
_entity.pdbx_description
1 polymer ?
#
loop_
_entity_poly.entity_id
_entity_poly.type
_entity_poly.pdbx_seq_one_letter_code
_entity_poly.pdbx_strand_id
1 'polypeptide(L)'
;MAASQTLDLSGGRGKFKIDPPLRNIYHRRLKALVALELKAGVFKPEYTGKMNFYLTVLNEKIKTEDEAASIGIIICKDKDRTIVEYALKDTSHPIGVASYRVMSELPKAYKEYLPSPEVITGSIANILDVQAK
;
A
#
# COMPACT_ATOMS: atom_id res chain seq x y z
N MET A 1 13.57 -1.08 -10.52
CA MET A 1 12.69 -2.03 -11.21
C MET A 1 12.02 -2.94 -10.18
N ALA A 2 10.71 -3.02 -10.23
CA ALA A 2 9.99 -3.90 -9.32
C ALA A 2 9.84 -5.28 -9.95
N ALA A 3 10.27 -6.31 -9.26
CA ALA A 3 10.10 -7.68 -9.67
C ALA A 3 9.20 -8.41 -8.69
N SER A 4 8.50 -9.42 -9.14
CA SER A 4 7.72 -10.27 -8.27
C SER A 4 8.63 -10.95 -7.25
N GLN A 5 8.17 -10.99 -6.01
CA GLN A 5 8.87 -11.68 -4.95
C GLN A 5 8.07 -12.92 -4.56
N THR A 6 8.77 -13.97 -4.21
CA THR A 6 8.13 -15.20 -3.77
C THR A 6 8.48 -15.44 -2.31
N LEU A 7 7.46 -15.63 -1.47
CA LEU A 7 7.63 -15.98 -0.07
C LEU A 7 7.28 -17.46 0.13
N ASP A 8 8.14 -18.15 0.83
CA ASP A 8 7.85 -19.53 1.23
C ASP A 8 7.00 -19.48 2.51
N LEU A 9 5.78 -19.96 2.41
CA LEU A 9 4.81 -19.83 3.49
C LEU A 9 4.87 -20.93 4.53
N SER A 10 5.48 -22.07 4.25
CA SER A 10 5.41 -23.17 5.21
C SER A 10 6.39 -24.28 4.90
N GLY A 11 7.65 -24.06 5.21
CA GLY A 11 8.64 -25.12 5.08
C GLY A 11 8.63 -25.83 3.72
N GLY A 12 8.42 -25.07 2.65
CA GLY A 12 8.48 -25.59 1.30
C GLY A 12 7.18 -26.09 0.71
N ARG A 13 6.08 -25.98 1.44
CA ARG A 13 4.80 -26.46 0.92
C ARG A 13 3.96 -25.43 0.16
N GLY A 14 4.26 -24.19 0.31
CA GLY A 14 3.52 -23.15 -0.38
C GLY A 14 4.35 -21.92 -0.61
N LYS A 15 4.11 -21.26 -1.72
CA LYS A 15 4.77 -20.02 -2.05
C LYS A 15 3.72 -18.97 -2.33
N PHE A 16 3.91 -17.79 -1.78
CA PHE A 16 3.07 -16.64 -2.06
C PHE A 16 3.85 -15.66 -2.91
N LYS A 17 3.32 -15.39 -4.08
CA LYS A 17 3.93 -14.44 -5.01
C LYS A 17 3.41 -13.04 -4.73
N ILE A 18 4.31 -12.13 -4.44
CA ILE A 18 3.99 -10.73 -4.22
C ILE A 18 4.27 -9.98 -5.51
N ASP A 19 3.21 -9.48 -6.13
CA ASP A 19 3.32 -8.71 -7.35
C ASP A 19 3.49 -7.22 -7.05
N PRO A 20 4.37 -6.51 -7.79
CA PRO A 20 4.39 -5.06 -7.68
C PRO A 20 3.02 -4.47 -8.07
N PRO A 21 2.60 -3.33 -7.49
CA PRO A 21 3.43 -2.34 -6.80
C PRO A 21 3.43 -2.43 -5.26
N LEU A 22 3.40 -3.62 -4.71
CA LEU A 22 3.44 -3.81 -3.25
C LEU A 22 4.87 -3.63 -2.73
N ARG A 23 5.03 -2.85 -1.68
CA ARG A 23 6.32 -2.54 -1.05
C ARG A 23 6.26 -2.69 0.45
N ASN A 24 7.38 -3.10 1.04
CA ASN A 24 7.55 -3.11 2.48
C ASN A 24 8.56 -2.07 2.88
N ILE A 25 8.25 -1.32 3.94
CA ILE A 25 9.22 -0.48 4.62
C ILE A 25 9.13 -0.72 6.12
N TYR A 26 10.23 -0.51 6.82
CA TYR A 26 10.25 -0.63 8.27
C TYR A 26 10.16 0.77 8.89
N HIS A 27 9.18 0.96 9.78
CA HIS A 27 9.01 2.23 10.48
C HIS A 27 9.70 2.17 11.84
N ARG A 28 10.78 2.91 11.98
CA ARG A 28 11.66 2.83 13.14
C ARG A 28 10.98 3.15 14.47
N ARG A 29 10.15 4.20 14.52
CA ARG A 29 9.46 4.59 15.76
C ARG A 29 8.37 3.62 16.16
N LEU A 30 7.62 3.16 15.19
CA LEU A 30 6.56 2.19 15.43
C LEU A 30 7.08 0.78 15.60
N LYS A 31 8.32 0.53 15.22
CA LYS A 31 8.94 -0.80 15.21
C LYS A 31 8.03 -1.80 14.50
N ALA A 32 7.52 -1.40 13.35
CA ALA A 32 6.59 -2.21 12.58
C ALA A 32 6.91 -2.15 11.10
N LEU A 33 6.63 -3.24 10.40
CA LEU A 33 6.67 -3.29 8.95
C LEU A 33 5.43 -2.56 8.41
N VAL A 34 5.62 -1.77 7.37
CA VAL A 34 4.54 -1.08 6.69
C VAL A 34 4.51 -1.55 5.24
N ALA A 35 3.39 -2.13 4.84
CA ALA A 35 3.18 -2.56 3.46
C ALA A 35 2.48 -1.44 2.69
N LEU A 36 3.07 -1.00 1.60
CA LEU A 36 2.52 0.04 0.74
C LEU A 36 2.06 -0.58 -0.56
N GLU A 37 0.83 -0.31 -0.98
CA GLU A 37 0.31 -0.74 -2.27
C GLU A 37 -0.21 0.46 -3.04
N LEU A 38 0.30 0.65 -4.27
CA LEU A 38 -0.11 1.73 -5.15
C LEU A 38 -1.11 1.20 -6.17
N LYS A 39 -2.24 1.88 -6.31
CA LYS A 39 -3.28 1.54 -7.29
C LYS A 39 -3.53 2.72 -8.23
N ALA A 40 -3.60 2.43 -9.52
CA ALA A 40 -3.80 3.46 -10.54
C ALA A 40 -5.23 3.98 -10.59
N GLY A 41 -6.19 3.21 -10.09
CA GLY A 41 -7.61 3.54 -10.17
C GLY A 41 -8.23 3.92 -8.84
N VAL A 42 -9.55 3.92 -8.83
CA VAL A 42 -10.35 4.17 -7.63
C VAL A 42 -10.24 3.00 -6.68
N PHE A 43 -10.33 3.27 -5.38
CA PHE A 43 -10.32 2.24 -4.35
C PHE A 43 -11.46 1.22 -4.57
N LYS A 44 -11.11 -0.06 -4.39
CA LYS A 44 -12.08 -1.17 -4.45
C LYS A 44 -12.00 -1.98 -3.17
N PRO A 45 -13.15 -2.48 -2.66
CA PRO A 45 -13.17 -3.26 -1.41
C PRO A 45 -12.24 -4.48 -1.41
N GLU A 46 -12.06 -5.16 -2.55
CA GLU A 46 -11.21 -6.34 -2.64
C GLU A 46 -9.74 -6.05 -2.36
N TYR A 47 -9.33 -4.79 -2.41
CA TYR A 47 -7.95 -4.40 -2.08
C TYR A 47 -7.63 -4.63 -0.60
N THR A 48 -8.63 -4.44 0.28
CA THR A 48 -8.44 -4.66 1.71
C THR A 48 -8.25 -6.14 2.04
N GLY A 49 -8.97 -7.01 1.37
CA GLY A 49 -8.83 -8.45 1.56
C GLY A 49 -7.44 -8.94 1.17
N LYS A 50 -6.95 -8.48 0.04
CA LYS A 50 -5.61 -8.81 -0.43
C LYS A 50 -4.52 -8.28 0.51
N MET A 51 -4.66 -7.03 0.95
CA MET A 51 -3.74 -6.42 1.90
C MET A 51 -3.78 -7.15 3.24
N ASN A 52 -4.97 -7.48 3.73
CA ASN A 52 -5.14 -8.20 4.99
C ASN A 52 -4.42 -9.56 4.97
N PHE A 53 -4.55 -10.30 3.88
CA PHE A 53 -3.82 -11.55 3.72
C PHE A 53 -2.31 -11.33 3.73
N TYR A 54 -1.84 -10.30 3.04
CA TYR A 54 -0.42 -9.98 2.99
C TYR A 54 0.12 -9.62 4.37
N LEU A 55 -0.62 -8.86 5.15
CA LEU A 55 -0.21 -8.50 6.51
C LEU A 55 -0.14 -9.73 7.42
N THR A 56 -1.04 -10.68 7.24
CA THR A 56 -0.97 -11.95 7.96
C THR A 56 0.34 -12.67 7.66
N VAL A 57 0.71 -12.74 6.39
CA VAL A 57 1.97 -13.36 5.98
C VAL A 57 3.17 -12.65 6.58
N LEU A 58 3.17 -11.31 6.56
CA LEU A 58 4.26 -10.53 7.16
C LEU A 58 4.40 -10.82 8.65
N ASN A 59 3.29 -10.85 9.37
CA ASN A 59 3.31 -11.08 10.81
C ASN A 59 3.79 -12.48 11.18
N GLU A 60 3.49 -13.48 10.37
CA GLU A 60 3.84 -14.86 10.67
C GLU A 60 5.22 -15.27 10.15
N LYS A 61 5.66 -14.70 9.03
CA LYS A 61 6.86 -15.20 8.34
C LYS A 61 8.02 -14.22 8.30
N ILE A 62 7.76 -12.92 8.39
CA ILE A 62 8.80 -11.91 8.20
C ILE A 62 9.08 -11.15 9.50
N LYS A 63 8.04 -10.75 10.20
CA LYS A 63 8.15 -9.96 11.43
C LYS A 63 8.94 -10.70 12.49
N THR A 64 9.82 -10.00 13.21
CA THR A 64 10.50 -10.53 14.38
C THR A 64 9.62 -10.37 15.62
N GLU A 65 9.96 -11.10 16.70
CA GLU A 65 9.14 -11.12 17.91
C GLU A 65 9.05 -9.76 18.60
N ASP A 66 10.09 -8.96 18.49
CA ASP A 66 10.14 -7.63 19.11
C ASP A 66 9.51 -6.54 18.27
N GLU A 67 9.05 -6.85 17.06
CA GLU A 67 8.35 -5.90 16.22
C GLU A 67 6.85 -5.91 16.48
N ALA A 68 6.22 -4.74 16.33
CA ALA A 68 4.79 -4.62 16.43
C ALA A 68 4.10 -5.21 15.18
N ALA A 69 2.79 -5.38 15.26
CA ALA A 69 2.00 -5.89 14.13
C ALA A 69 2.18 -5.01 12.89
N SER A 70 2.25 -5.64 11.73
CA SER A 70 2.45 -4.96 10.46
C SER A 70 1.24 -4.09 10.09
N ILE A 71 1.50 -3.00 9.39
CA ILE A 71 0.49 -2.01 9.00
C ILE A 71 0.42 -1.96 7.47
N GLY A 72 -0.79 -1.86 6.93
CA GLY A 72 -1.00 -1.74 5.49
C GLY A 72 -1.48 -0.35 5.10
N ILE A 73 -0.97 0.17 4.00
CA ILE A 73 -1.43 1.43 3.42
C ILE A 73 -1.68 1.21 1.93
N ILE A 74 -2.92 1.47 1.51
CA ILE A 74 -3.32 1.40 0.10
C ILE A 74 -3.44 2.83 -0.41
N ILE A 75 -2.71 3.14 -1.47
CA ILE A 75 -2.72 4.47 -2.08
C ILE A 75 -3.40 4.36 -3.43
N CYS A 76 -4.52 5.04 -3.61
CA CYS A 76 -5.34 5.00 -4.81
C CYS A 76 -5.39 6.38 -5.47
N LYS A 77 -5.85 6.43 -6.72
CA LYS A 77 -6.11 7.70 -7.38
C LYS A 77 -7.22 8.47 -6.66
N ASP A 78 -8.29 7.78 -6.29
CA ASP A 78 -9.44 8.37 -5.62
C ASP A 78 -10.12 7.31 -4.76
N LYS A 79 -10.97 7.74 -3.84
CA LYS A 79 -11.69 6.83 -2.95
C LYS A 79 -13.03 7.41 -2.57
N ASP A 80 -14.03 6.54 -2.40
CA ASP A 80 -15.29 6.88 -1.77
C ASP A 80 -15.18 6.57 -0.27
N ARG A 81 -15.44 7.57 0.56
CA ARG A 81 -15.29 7.45 2.01
C ARG A 81 -16.15 6.33 2.60
N THR A 82 -17.39 6.23 2.16
CA THR A 82 -18.33 5.23 2.68
C THR A 82 -17.88 3.82 2.31
N ILE A 83 -17.43 3.62 1.07
CA ILE A 83 -16.93 2.32 0.63
C ILE A 83 -15.71 1.91 1.44
N VAL A 84 -14.78 2.85 1.69
CA VAL A 84 -13.60 2.59 2.51
C VAL A 84 -14.00 2.21 3.93
N GLU A 85 -14.91 2.95 4.55
CA GLU A 85 -15.36 2.65 5.91
C GLU A 85 -15.94 1.24 6.02
N TYR A 86 -16.80 0.84 5.09
CA TYR A 86 -17.37 -0.51 5.10
C TYR A 86 -16.31 -1.58 4.83
N ALA A 87 -15.42 -1.33 3.88
CA ALA A 87 -14.37 -2.30 3.56
C ALA A 87 -13.43 -2.55 4.73
N LEU A 88 -13.14 -1.52 5.54
CA LEU A 88 -12.23 -1.64 6.68
C LEU A 88 -12.87 -2.28 7.91
N LYS A 89 -14.20 -2.37 7.98
CA LYS A 89 -14.88 -2.98 9.14
C LYS A 89 -14.53 -4.44 9.36
N ASP A 90 -14.27 -5.17 8.28
CA ASP A 90 -14.01 -6.61 8.34
C ASP A 90 -12.52 -6.94 8.39
N THR A 91 -11.64 -5.95 8.44
CA THR A 91 -10.21 -6.21 8.49
C THR A 91 -9.75 -6.50 9.92
N SER A 92 -8.87 -7.47 10.07
CA SER A 92 -8.27 -7.84 11.36
C SER A 92 -6.92 -7.14 11.58
N HIS A 93 -6.43 -6.41 10.59
CA HIS A 93 -5.15 -5.72 10.65
C HIS A 93 -5.34 -4.21 10.45
N PRO A 94 -4.41 -3.39 10.95
CA PRO A 94 -4.47 -1.94 10.72
C PRO A 94 -4.17 -1.64 9.25
N ILE A 95 -5.18 -1.17 8.53
CA ILE A 95 -5.06 -0.81 7.11
C ILE A 95 -5.58 0.61 6.95
N GLY A 96 -4.75 1.47 6.34
CA GLY A 96 -5.14 2.80 5.94
C GLY A 96 -5.33 2.88 4.44
N VAL A 97 -6.20 3.77 4.00
CA VAL A 97 -6.43 4.04 2.58
C VAL A 97 -6.23 5.53 2.34
N ALA A 98 -5.35 5.87 1.43
CA ALA A 98 -5.04 7.25 1.06
C ALA A 98 -5.34 7.48 -0.42
N SER A 99 -5.60 8.73 -0.77
CA SER A 99 -5.82 9.14 -2.15
C SER A 99 -4.82 10.23 -2.52
N TYR A 100 -4.14 10.07 -3.65
CA TYR A 100 -3.20 11.07 -4.11
C TYR A 100 -3.87 12.20 -4.91
N ARG A 101 -5.18 12.10 -5.16
CA ARG A 101 -5.93 13.19 -5.78
C ARG A 101 -5.97 14.44 -4.90
N VAL A 102 -5.86 14.27 -3.58
CA VAL A 102 -5.81 15.37 -2.62
C VAL A 102 -4.68 16.34 -2.91
N MET A 103 -3.61 15.88 -3.57
CA MET A 103 -2.46 16.72 -3.94
C MET A 103 -2.84 17.84 -4.92
N SER A 104 -3.98 17.73 -5.63
CA SER A 104 -4.42 18.76 -6.54
C SER A 104 -4.98 20.00 -5.86
N GLU A 105 -5.22 19.95 -4.55
CA GLU A 105 -5.83 21.04 -3.78
C GLU A 105 -4.84 21.73 -2.86
N LEU A 106 -3.56 21.71 -3.20
CA LEU A 106 -2.54 22.40 -2.41
C LEU A 106 -2.79 23.93 -2.38
N PRO A 107 -2.65 24.57 -1.19
CA PRO A 107 -2.75 26.01 -1.11
C PRO A 107 -1.75 26.70 -2.05
N LYS A 108 -2.15 27.87 -2.57
CA LYS A 108 -1.30 28.64 -3.48
C LYS A 108 0.12 28.88 -2.94
N ALA A 109 0.25 29.09 -1.63
CA ALA A 109 1.55 29.33 -0.99
C ALA A 109 2.55 28.20 -1.21
N TYR A 110 2.06 26.98 -1.41
CA TYR A 110 2.92 25.82 -1.59
C TYR A 110 3.10 25.42 -3.04
N LYS A 111 2.24 25.92 -3.96
CA LYS A 111 2.31 25.57 -5.38
C LYS A 111 3.59 26.05 -6.06
N GLU A 112 4.17 27.13 -5.55
CA GLU A 112 5.42 27.68 -6.10
C GLU A 112 6.64 26.83 -5.76
N TYR A 113 6.58 26.07 -4.66
CA TYR A 113 7.70 25.30 -4.15
C TYR A 113 7.59 23.81 -4.41
N LEU A 114 6.45 23.34 -4.88
CA LEU A 114 6.19 21.93 -5.11
C LEU A 114 5.88 21.70 -6.59
N PRO A 115 6.20 20.49 -7.11
CA PRO A 115 5.79 20.13 -8.46
C PRO A 115 4.27 20.23 -8.60
N SER A 116 3.79 20.50 -9.82
CA SER A 116 2.36 20.57 -10.05
C SER A 116 1.68 19.23 -9.76
N PRO A 117 0.37 19.24 -9.40
CA PRO A 117 -0.35 17.99 -9.15
C PRO A 117 -0.28 17.03 -10.35
N GLU A 118 -0.28 17.55 -11.57
CA GLU A 118 -0.18 16.75 -12.78
C GLU A 118 1.16 16.04 -12.88
N VAL A 119 2.24 16.73 -12.50
CA VAL A 119 3.59 16.13 -12.48
C VAL A 119 3.67 15.02 -11.45
N ILE A 120 3.13 15.26 -10.25
CA ILE A 120 3.13 14.25 -9.19
C ILE A 120 2.30 13.03 -9.61
N THR A 121 1.11 13.26 -10.13
CA THR A 121 0.22 12.20 -10.61
C THR A 121 0.88 11.42 -11.76
N GLY A 122 1.52 12.12 -12.69
CA GLY A 122 2.24 11.49 -13.79
C GLY A 122 3.39 10.62 -13.31
N SER A 123 4.13 11.09 -12.31
CA SER A 123 5.23 10.31 -11.74
C SER A 123 4.74 9.04 -11.06
N ILE A 124 3.62 9.13 -10.32
CA ILE A 124 3.02 7.96 -9.69
C ILE A 124 2.50 6.99 -10.76
N ALA A 125 1.84 7.50 -11.81
CA ALA A 125 1.35 6.67 -12.89
C ALA A 125 2.49 5.95 -13.61
N ASN A 126 3.60 6.62 -13.85
CA ASN A 126 4.79 6.00 -14.45
C ASN A 126 5.35 4.89 -13.57
N ILE A 127 5.39 5.08 -12.26
CA ILE A 127 5.83 4.04 -11.33
C ILE A 127 4.91 2.83 -11.41
N LEU A 128 3.60 3.05 -11.46
CA LEU A 128 2.61 1.99 -11.57
C LEU A 128 2.75 1.23 -12.88
N ASP A 129 2.95 1.92 -14.00
CA ASP A 129 3.13 1.31 -15.31
C ASP A 129 4.39 0.44 -15.35
N VAL A 130 5.49 0.93 -14.82
CA VAL A 130 6.75 0.17 -14.76
C VAL A 130 6.57 -1.09 -13.93
N GLN A 131 5.82 -1.01 -12.84
CA GLN A 131 5.62 -2.15 -11.95
C GLN A 131 4.57 -3.14 -12.46
N ALA A 132 3.65 -2.70 -13.31
CA ALA A 132 2.63 -3.56 -13.89
C ALA A 132 3.17 -4.44 -15.01
N LYS A 133 4.32 -4.11 -15.57
CA LYS A 133 5.01 -4.91 -16.61
C LYS A 133 5.94 -5.93 -15.96
#